data_df7b733ef13dc5ebd52bcdefd36dfd42
#
_entry.id   df7b733ef13dc5ebd52bcdefd36dfd42
#
_cell.length_a   1.000
_cell.length_b   1.000
_cell.length_c   1.000
_cell.angle_alpha   90.00
_cell.angle_beta   90.00
_cell.angle_gamma   90.00
#
_symmetry.space_group_name_H-M   'P 1'
#
loop_
_entity.id
_entity.type
_entity.pdbx_description
1 polymer ?
#
loop_
_entity_poly.entity_id
_entity_poly.type
_entity_poly.pdbx_seq_one_letter_code
_entity_poly.pdbx_strand_id
1 'polypeptide(L)'
;MSRSNVKQFEPKPVAKGSGFPNPVIPLDLDWLSQIRVNRSAVERRCATLSGRRTVKKQWQAAWLLRAMTCIDLTTLDGADTPANVGRLCAKARLPLRPDIAQALDTQDLTVGAVCVYPALVKEAVQALKGTNIPVASVAAGFPDGLTPFKTRIAEMETACAAGAREIDIVIRRGLVLAGDWQGLYDEIRAFREAAGEAHLKTILGTGNLVSLSNVARASLVAMMAGADFIK
;
A
#
# COMPACT_ATOMS: atom_id res chain seq x y z
N MET A 1 -34.16 -31.88 -15.53
CA MET A 1 -33.81 -30.54 -14.97
C MET A 1 -32.41 -30.21 -15.40
N SER A 2 -32.28 -29.28 -16.34
CA SER A 2 -31.06 -28.91 -17.04
C SER A 2 -30.07 -28.24 -16.09
N ARG A 3 -28.83 -28.79 -15.97
CA ARG A 3 -27.71 -28.11 -15.30
C ARG A 3 -27.34 -26.89 -16.16
N SER A 4 -27.66 -25.70 -15.67
CA SER A 4 -27.24 -24.46 -16.27
C SER A 4 -25.73 -24.38 -16.33
N ASN A 5 -25.17 -24.18 -17.54
CA ASN A 5 -23.79 -23.84 -17.80
C ASN A 5 -23.44 -22.52 -17.11
N VAL A 6 -23.05 -22.58 -15.86
CA VAL A 6 -22.30 -21.50 -15.22
C VAL A 6 -20.88 -21.61 -15.78
N LYS A 7 -20.54 -20.78 -16.77
CA LYS A 7 -19.13 -20.60 -17.16
C LYS A 7 -18.36 -20.30 -15.89
N GLN A 8 -17.46 -21.20 -15.51
CA GLN A 8 -16.52 -20.98 -14.42
C GLN A 8 -15.78 -19.67 -14.73
N PHE A 9 -15.94 -18.71 -13.82
CA PHE A 9 -15.15 -17.51 -13.83
C PHE A 9 -13.75 -17.91 -13.35
N GLU A 10 -12.86 -18.20 -14.29
CA GLU A 10 -11.43 -18.27 -13.97
C GLU A 10 -10.96 -16.82 -13.75
N PRO A 11 -10.63 -16.42 -12.51
CA PRO A 11 -9.99 -15.14 -12.31
C PRO A 11 -8.66 -15.21 -13.06
N LYS A 12 -8.49 -14.40 -14.13
CA LYS A 12 -7.17 -14.24 -14.73
C LYS A 12 -6.20 -13.92 -13.61
N PRO A 13 -5.07 -14.65 -13.51
CA PRO A 13 -4.06 -14.28 -12.52
C PRO A 13 -3.80 -12.81 -12.70
N VAL A 14 -3.89 -12.05 -11.60
CA VAL A 14 -3.43 -10.67 -11.57
C VAL A 14 -2.05 -10.72 -12.12
N ALA A 15 -1.77 -9.98 -13.18
CA ALA A 15 -0.40 -9.80 -13.62
C ALA A 15 0.37 -9.45 -12.36
N LYS A 16 1.30 -10.35 -11.95
CA LYS A 16 2.29 -10.02 -10.92
C LYS A 16 2.83 -8.69 -11.41
N GLY A 17 2.61 -7.62 -10.66
CA GLY A 17 3.12 -6.31 -11.01
C GLY A 17 4.53 -6.53 -11.47
N SER A 18 4.97 -5.88 -12.52
CA SER A 18 6.32 -6.04 -13.07
C SER A 18 7.24 -6.10 -11.86
N GLY A 19 7.93 -7.22 -11.65
CA GLY A 19 8.67 -7.47 -10.40
C GLY A 19 9.87 -6.54 -10.22
N PHE A 20 9.84 -5.39 -10.90
CA PHE A 20 10.84 -4.32 -10.87
C PHE A 20 10.22 -3.08 -10.24
N PRO A 21 10.98 -2.39 -9.37
CA PRO A 21 10.59 -1.10 -8.83
C PRO A 21 10.25 -0.09 -9.93
N ASN A 22 9.34 0.85 -9.62
CA ASN A 22 9.03 1.95 -10.52
C ASN A 22 10.29 2.79 -10.78
N PRO A 23 10.65 3.07 -12.05
CA PRO A 23 11.88 3.80 -12.36
C PRO A 23 11.77 5.26 -11.89
N VAL A 24 12.89 5.78 -11.40
CA VAL A 24 13.04 7.21 -11.14
C VAL A 24 13.12 7.96 -12.47
N ILE A 25 12.30 8.99 -12.64
CA ILE A 25 12.36 9.91 -13.77
C ILE A 25 12.60 11.35 -13.27
N PRO A 26 13.20 12.24 -14.08
CA PRO A 26 13.43 13.63 -13.67
C PRO A 26 12.16 14.33 -13.21
N LEU A 27 12.30 15.21 -12.21
CA LEU A 27 11.19 16.07 -11.75
C LEU A 27 10.79 17.04 -12.86
N ASP A 28 9.52 17.04 -13.23
CA ASP A 28 8.93 17.96 -14.21
C ASP A 28 8.03 18.97 -13.50
N LEU A 29 8.58 20.16 -13.23
CA LEU A 29 7.87 21.25 -12.58
C LEU A 29 6.79 21.87 -13.48
N ASP A 30 6.97 21.85 -14.80
CA ASP A 30 5.98 22.38 -15.74
C ASP A 30 4.74 21.50 -15.74
N TRP A 31 4.92 20.19 -15.74
CA TRP A 31 3.80 19.26 -15.57
C TRP A 31 3.07 19.48 -14.24
N LEU A 32 3.81 19.60 -13.13
CA LEU A 32 3.21 19.91 -11.82
C LEU A 32 2.41 21.21 -11.82
N SER A 33 2.91 22.26 -12.51
CA SER A 33 2.26 23.54 -12.59
C SER A 33 0.89 23.49 -13.28
N GLN A 34 0.70 22.54 -14.19
CA GLN A 34 -0.52 22.34 -14.96
C GLN A 34 -1.60 21.56 -14.20
N ILE A 35 -1.26 20.88 -13.09
CA ILE A 35 -2.23 20.12 -12.32
C ILE A 35 -3.32 21.04 -11.75
N ARG A 36 -4.55 20.75 -12.13
CA ARG A 36 -5.77 21.39 -11.63
C ARG A 36 -6.78 20.32 -11.24
N VAL A 37 -7.32 20.43 -10.05
CA VAL A 37 -8.38 19.54 -9.57
C VAL A 37 -9.65 20.35 -9.36
N ASN A 38 -10.70 19.99 -10.09
CA ASN A 38 -12.02 20.58 -9.87
C ASN A 38 -12.68 19.92 -8.66
N ARG A 39 -12.53 20.54 -7.50
CA ARG A 39 -13.06 20.04 -6.22
C ARG A 39 -14.56 19.77 -6.30
N SER A 40 -15.35 20.68 -6.82
CA SER A 40 -16.81 20.53 -6.91
C SER A 40 -17.21 19.34 -7.79
N ALA A 41 -16.48 19.06 -8.86
CA ALA A 41 -16.73 17.90 -9.69
C ALA A 41 -16.39 16.59 -8.95
N VAL A 42 -15.28 16.56 -8.20
CA VAL A 42 -14.89 15.42 -7.37
C VAL A 42 -15.94 15.14 -6.29
N GLU A 43 -16.35 16.18 -5.54
CA GLU A 43 -17.35 16.07 -4.46
C GLU A 43 -18.69 15.57 -5.00
N ARG A 44 -19.18 16.12 -6.13
CA ARG A 44 -20.41 15.63 -6.78
C ARG A 44 -20.29 14.16 -7.19
N ARG A 45 -19.16 13.76 -7.75
CA ARG A 45 -18.93 12.36 -8.12
C ARG A 45 -18.95 11.45 -6.89
N CYS A 46 -18.25 11.82 -5.82
CA CYS A 46 -18.24 11.07 -4.55
C CYS A 46 -19.64 10.95 -3.95
N ALA A 47 -20.41 12.03 -3.91
CA ALA A 47 -21.77 12.03 -3.40
C ALA A 47 -22.72 11.07 -4.14
N THR A 48 -22.44 10.77 -5.43
CA THR A 48 -23.25 9.83 -6.21
C THR A 48 -22.89 8.36 -5.97
N LEU A 49 -21.74 8.05 -5.35
CA LEU A 49 -21.26 6.66 -5.24
C LEU A 49 -22.20 5.78 -4.40
N SER A 50 -22.68 6.29 -3.26
CA SER A 50 -23.59 5.56 -2.36
C SER A 50 -24.94 5.26 -2.99
N GLY A 51 -25.40 6.13 -3.91
CA GLY A 51 -26.68 5.96 -4.65
C GLY A 51 -26.57 5.13 -5.93
N ARG A 52 -25.37 4.72 -6.32
CA ARG A 52 -25.18 3.93 -7.53
C ARG A 52 -25.59 2.48 -7.33
N ARG A 53 -25.95 1.82 -8.45
CA ARG A 53 -26.22 0.39 -8.43
C ARG A 53 -25.00 -0.36 -7.89
N THR A 54 -25.21 -1.16 -6.85
CA THR A 54 -24.19 -2.03 -6.26
C THR A 54 -24.17 -3.40 -6.91
N VAL A 55 -23.02 -4.06 -6.92
CA VAL A 55 -22.92 -5.48 -7.26
C VAL A 55 -23.54 -6.33 -6.14
N LYS A 56 -24.16 -7.44 -6.51
CA LYS A 56 -24.90 -8.31 -5.56
C LYS A 56 -24.57 -9.77 -5.81
N LYS A 57 -24.94 -10.63 -4.86
CA LYS A 57 -24.83 -12.09 -4.92
C LYS A 57 -23.40 -12.54 -5.27
N GLN A 58 -23.25 -13.47 -6.22
CA GLN A 58 -21.95 -14.02 -6.61
C GLN A 58 -20.93 -12.96 -7.06
N TRP A 59 -21.35 -11.89 -7.70
CA TRP A 59 -20.47 -10.80 -8.08
C TRP A 59 -19.97 -10.00 -6.89
N GLN A 60 -20.80 -9.83 -5.87
CA GLN A 60 -20.37 -9.19 -4.62
C GLN A 60 -19.36 -10.08 -3.90
N ALA A 61 -19.60 -11.39 -3.82
CA ALA A 61 -18.65 -12.33 -3.23
C ALA A 61 -17.30 -12.30 -3.97
N ALA A 62 -17.29 -12.33 -5.31
CA ALA A 62 -16.08 -12.25 -6.11
C ALA A 62 -15.28 -10.95 -5.85
N TRP A 63 -15.96 -9.80 -5.73
CA TRP A 63 -15.30 -8.53 -5.41
C TRP A 63 -14.77 -8.48 -3.98
N LEU A 64 -15.46 -9.08 -3.00
CA LEU A 64 -14.98 -9.18 -1.63
C LEU A 64 -13.72 -10.06 -1.54
N LEU A 65 -13.72 -11.23 -2.22
CA LEU A 65 -12.54 -12.08 -2.31
C LEU A 65 -11.36 -11.33 -2.95
N ARG A 66 -11.64 -10.60 -4.04
CA ARG A 66 -10.62 -9.77 -4.70
C ARG A 66 -10.09 -8.69 -3.78
N ALA A 67 -10.95 -8.01 -3.03
CA ALA A 67 -10.53 -6.99 -2.07
C ALA A 67 -9.61 -7.57 -0.98
N MET A 68 -9.88 -8.79 -0.52
CA MET A 68 -9.03 -9.45 0.48
C MET A 68 -7.59 -9.64 -0.01
N THR A 69 -7.39 -9.96 -1.28
CA THR A 69 -6.03 -10.12 -1.86
C THR A 69 -5.27 -8.80 -2.01
N CYS A 70 -5.94 -7.67 -1.80
CA CYS A 70 -5.35 -6.33 -1.87
C CYS A 70 -5.17 -5.68 -0.49
N ILE A 71 -5.45 -6.41 0.59
CA ILE A 71 -5.32 -5.89 1.96
C ILE A 71 -3.87 -6.01 2.43
N ASP A 72 -3.30 -4.90 2.88
CA ASP A 72 -2.14 -4.91 3.78
C ASP A 72 -2.67 -5.08 5.20
N LEU A 73 -2.65 -6.31 5.72
CA LEU A 73 -3.13 -6.59 7.06
C LEU A 73 -2.16 -6.03 8.09
N THR A 74 -2.59 -5.00 8.81
CA THR A 74 -1.69 -4.08 9.52
C THR A 74 -1.92 -4.13 11.03
N THR A 75 -0.83 -4.08 11.80
CA THR A 75 -0.82 -3.68 13.21
C THR A 75 0.31 -2.70 13.46
N LEU A 76 -0.02 -1.57 14.08
CA LEU A 76 0.91 -0.46 14.36
C LEU A 76 0.61 0.12 15.74
N ASP A 77 0.34 -0.75 16.70
CA ASP A 77 0.14 -0.37 18.09
C ASP A 77 1.49 -0.40 18.83
N GLY A 78 1.74 0.60 19.68
CA GLY A 78 2.94 0.65 20.50
C GLY A 78 3.05 -0.49 21.53
N ALA A 79 1.97 -1.22 21.77
CA ALA A 79 1.91 -2.39 22.63
C ALA A 79 1.98 -3.72 21.86
N ASP A 80 2.28 -3.70 20.56
CA ASP A 80 2.40 -4.93 19.77
C ASP A 80 3.54 -5.82 20.27
N THR A 81 3.25 -7.11 20.29
CA THR A 81 4.18 -8.15 20.72
C THR A 81 4.40 -9.17 19.59
N PRO A 82 5.47 -9.96 19.63
CA PRO A 82 5.66 -11.08 18.70
C PRO A 82 4.45 -12.02 18.61
N ALA A 83 3.74 -12.24 19.73
CA ALA A 83 2.53 -13.06 19.75
C ALA A 83 1.35 -12.41 18.99
N ASN A 84 1.18 -11.09 19.08
CA ASN A 84 0.18 -10.36 18.30
C ASN A 84 0.46 -10.44 16.81
N VAL A 85 1.72 -10.22 16.42
CA VAL A 85 2.18 -10.35 15.03
C VAL A 85 1.99 -11.77 14.51
N GLY A 86 2.33 -12.78 15.31
CA GLY A 86 2.09 -14.18 14.92
C GLY A 86 0.60 -14.47 14.64
N ARG A 87 -0.31 -13.97 15.48
CA ARG A 87 -1.76 -14.09 15.23
C ARG A 87 -2.21 -13.33 13.97
N LEU A 88 -1.65 -12.14 13.73
CA LEU A 88 -1.91 -11.37 12.51
C LEU A 88 -1.47 -12.15 11.27
N CYS A 89 -0.28 -12.72 11.29
CA CYS A 89 0.26 -13.54 10.19
C CYS A 89 -0.57 -14.82 9.96
N ALA A 90 -1.07 -15.45 11.01
CA ALA A 90 -1.98 -16.58 10.87
C ALA A 90 -3.29 -16.19 10.16
N LYS A 91 -3.86 -15.02 10.49
CA LYS A 91 -5.03 -14.47 9.77
C LYS A 91 -4.71 -14.10 8.32
N ALA A 92 -3.50 -13.59 8.07
CA ALA A 92 -3.06 -13.24 6.72
C ALA A 92 -2.98 -14.47 5.79
N ARG A 93 -2.53 -15.61 6.34
CA ARG A 93 -2.44 -16.90 5.62
C ARG A 93 -3.81 -17.54 5.36
N LEU A 94 -4.75 -17.38 6.29
CA LEU A 94 -6.07 -18.01 6.26
C LEU A 94 -7.14 -16.94 6.58
N PRO A 95 -7.39 -16.00 5.65
CA PRO A 95 -8.28 -14.88 5.91
C PRO A 95 -9.77 -15.26 5.90
N LEU A 96 -10.08 -16.46 5.38
CA LEU A 96 -11.44 -17.03 5.36
C LEU A 96 -11.54 -18.21 6.31
N ARG A 97 -12.74 -18.39 6.84
CA ARG A 97 -13.11 -19.61 7.57
C ARG A 97 -13.01 -20.82 6.62
N PRO A 98 -12.44 -21.97 7.06
CA PRO A 98 -12.16 -23.10 6.16
C PRO A 98 -13.37 -23.62 5.38
N ASP A 99 -14.54 -23.67 6.01
CA ASP A 99 -15.78 -24.14 5.36
C ASP A 99 -16.23 -23.19 4.23
N ILE A 100 -16.03 -21.86 4.40
CA ILE A 100 -16.33 -20.86 3.36
C ILE A 100 -15.28 -20.97 2.24
N ALA A 101 -14.01 -21.09 2.58
CA ALA A 101 -12.94 -21.23 1.58
C ALA A 101 -13.16 -22.48 0.71
N GLN A 102 -13.56 -23.60 1.32
CA GLN A 102 -13.89 -24.83 0.61
C GLN A 102 -15.12 -24.68 -0.29
N ALA A 103 -16.18 -24.03 0.21
CA ALA A 103 -17.42 -23.82 -0.56
C ALA A 103 -17.23 -22.89 -1.77
N LEU A 104 -16.23 -22.00 -1.72
CA LEU A 104 -15.91 -21.04 -2.78
C LEU A 104 -14.70 -21.43 -3.63
N ASP A 105 -14.07 -22.58 -3.36
CA ASP A 105 -12.84 -23.04 -4.02
C ASP A 105 -11.71 -21.99 -3.97
N THR A 106 -11.45 -21.46 -2.75
CA THR A 106 -10.51 -20.37 -2.49
C THR A 106 -9.55 -20.68 -1.34
N GLN A 107 -9.14 -21.94 -1.20
CA GLN A 107 -8.28 -22.39 -0.10
C GLN A 107 -6.89 -21.74 -0.11
N ASP A 108 -6.41 -21.34 -1.29
CA ASP A 108 -5.11 -20.68 -1.48
C ASP A 108 -5.18 -19.13 -1.36
N LEU A 109 -6.36 -18.58 -1.03
CA LEU A 109 -6.54 -17.14 -0.92
C LEU A 109 -5.82 -16.63 0.32
N THR A 110 -4.97 -15.61 0.12
CA THR A 110 -4.25 -14.89 1.16
C THR A 110 -4.51 -13.39 1.06
N VAL A 111 -4.09 -12.62 2.06
CA VAL A 111 -4.03 -11.16 1.95
C VAL A 111 -2.84 -10.73 1.08
N GLY A 112 -2.80 -9.44 0.71
CA GLY A 112 -1.76 -8.85 -0.12
C GLY A 112 -0.42 -8.74 0.60
N ALA A 113 -0.41 -8.28 1.84
CA ALA A 113 0.78 -8.12 2.68
C ALA A 113 0.43 -8.15 4.17
N VAL A 114 1.46 -8.24 5.02
CA VAL A 114 1.37 -7.95 6.46
C VAL A 114 2.26 -6.74 6.74
N CYS A 115 1.70 -5.70 7.38
CA CYS A 115 2.41 -4.47 7.68
C CYS A 115 2.61 -4.30 9.19
N VAL A 116 3.85 -4.03 9.60
CA VAL A 116 4.27 -3.88 11.01
C VAL A 116 5.30 -2.77 11.17
N TYR A 117 5.64 -2.42 12.40
CA TYR A 117 6.81 -1.58 12.70
C TYR A 117 8.14 -2.30 12.43
N PRO A 118 9.24 -1.58 12.13
CA PRO A 118 10.56 -2.16 11.84
C PRO A 118 11.04 -3.17 12.88
N ALA A 119 10.78 -2.90 14.16
CA ALA A 119 11.18 -3.78 15.26
C ALA A 119 10.53 -5.18 15.22
N LEU A 120 9.42 -5.35 14.50
CA LEU A 120 8.63 -6.59 14.43
C LEU A 120 8.70 -7.28 13.05
N VAL A 121 9.53 -6.76 12.14
CA VAL A 121 9.68 -7.34 10.78
C VAL A 121 10.20 -8.76 10.83
N LYS A 122 11.22 -9.04 11.65
CA LYS A 122 11.81 -10.40 11.76
C LYS A 122 10.78 -11.44 12.20
N GLU A 123 9.93 -11.10 13.16
CA GLU A 123 8.84 -11.92 13.67
C GLU A 123 7.80 -12.20 12.59
N ALA A 124 7.41 -11.18 11.83
CA ALA A 124 6.48 -11.32 10.73
C ALA A 124 7.06 -12.21 9.61
N VAL A 125 8.30 -11.99 9.21
CA VAL A 125 9.01 -12.80 8.20
C VAL A 125 9.09 -14.26 8.64
N GLN A 126 9.44 -14.51 9.90
CA GLN A 126 9.49 -15.89 10.42
C GLN A 126 8.12 -16.55 10.44
N ALA A 127 7.06 -15.81 10.86
CA ALA A 127 5.70 -16.34 10.92
C ALA A 127 5.09 -16.60 9.53
N LEU A 128 5.55 -15.88 8.49
CA LEU A 128 5.10 -16.04 7.10
C LEU A 128 6.01 -16.95 6.27
N LYS A 129 7.03 -17.57 6.86
CA LYS A 129 7.92 -18.49 6.15
C LYS A 129 7.13 -19.59 5.43
N GLY A 130 7.48 -19.83 4.17
CA GLY A 130 6.81 -20.81 3.31
C GLY A 130 5.53 -20.29 2.62
N THR A 131 5.26 -18.98 2.72
CA THR A 131 4.21 -18.31 1.95
C THR A 131 4.81 -17.28 0.99
N ASN A 132 3.98 -16.76 0.07
CA ASN A 132 4.34 -15.67 -0.82
C ASN A 132 3.87 -14.29 -0.30
N ILE A 133 3.34 -14.21 0.93
CA ILE A 133 2.85 -12.96 1.52
C ILE A 133 4.07 -12.10 1.88
N PRO A 134 4.24 -10.90 1.29
CA PRO A 134 5.32 -10.00 1.66
C PRO A 134 5.08 -9.38 3.04
N VAL A 135 6.19 -9.04 3.71
CA VAL A 135 6.16 -8.19 4.89
C VAL A 135 6.43 -6.76 4.46
N ALA A 136 5.50 -5.88 4.77
CA ALA A 136 5.65 -4.44 4.66
C ALA A 136 6.07 -3.85 6.02
N SER A 137 6.86 -2.79 5.99
CA SER A 137 7.21 -2.04 7.20
C SER A 137 6.95 -0.56 7.01
N VAL A 138 6.28 0.08 7.98
CA VAL A 138 6.30 1.53 8.03
C VAL A 138 7.70 2.01 8.37
N ALA A 139 8.11 3.14 7.84
CA ALA A 139 9.44 3.71 8.07
C ALA A 139 9.46 5.22 7.79
N ALA A 140 10.65 5.77 7.73
CA ALA A 140 10.90 7.18 7.45
C ALA A 140 10.28 8.12 8.51
N GLY A 141 10.32 7.69 9.78
CA GLY A 141 9.82 8.47 10.91
C GLY A 141 8.28 8.48 10.99
N PHE A 142 7.64 7.38 10.59
CA PHE A 142 6.19 7.21 10.71
C PHE A 142 5.72 7.45 12.17
N PRO A 143 4.58 8.14 12.41
CA PRO A 143 3.60 8.60 11.41
C PRO A 143 3.82 10.00 10.83
N ASP A 144 4.74 10.81 11.34
CA ASP A 144 4.82 12.24 11.02
C ASP A 144 5.97 12.62 10.07
N GLY A 145 6.99 11.78 9.93
CA GLY A 145 8.10 12.01 9.02
C GLY A 145 9.05 13.14 9.46
N LEU A 146 9.08 13.48 10.77
CA LEU A 146 9.81 14.63 11.28
C LEU A 146 11.11 14.27 12.02
N THR A 147 11.48 12.99 12.06
CA THR A 147 12.79 12.58 12.59
C THR A 147 13.93 13.00 11.65
N PRO A 148 15.17 13.18 12.14
CA PRO A 148 16.31 13.56 11.30
C PRO A 148 16.45 12.62 10.09
N PHE A 149 16.81 13.18 8.93
CA PHE A 149 16.85 12.46 7.67
C PHE A 149 17.71 11.18 7.71
N LYS A 150 18.90 11.26 8.31
CA LYS A 150 19.79 10.09 8.47
C LYS A 150 19.14 8.96 9.27
N THR A 151 18.39 9.30 10.32
CA THR A 151 17.66 8.31 11.13
C THR A 151 16.55 7.64 10.31
N ARG A 152 15.86 8.41 9.45
CA ARG A 152 14.81 7.89 8.56
C ARG A 152 15.35 6.89 7.54
N ILE A 153 16.53 7.15 6.97
CA ILE A 153 17.25 6.23 6.08
C ILE A 153 17.66 4.96 6.85
N ALA A 154 18.31 5.11 8.00
CA ALA A 154 18.76 3.96 8.80
C ALA A 154 17.60 3.05 9.27
N GLU A 155 16.43 3.63 9.55
CA GLU A 155 15.21 2.89 9.88
C GLU A 155 14.78 2.01 8.70
N MET A 156 14.78 2.55 7.48
CA MET A 156 14.44 1.82 6.26
C MET A 156 15.42 0.68 5.98
N GLU A 157 16.73 0.97 6.04
CA GLU A 157 17.78 -0.03 5.84
C GLU A 157 17.66 -1.16 6.85
N THR A 158 17.34 -0.83 8.11
CA THR A 158 17.09 -1.81 9.17
C THR A 158 15.90 -2.71 8.86
N ALA A 159 14.79 -2.14 8.39
CA ALA A 159 13.60 -2.90 7.99
C ALA A 159 13.88 -3.81 6.79
N CYS A 160 14.59 -3.32 5.77
CA CYS A 160 15.00 -4.12 4.60
C CYS A 160 15.92 -5.27 5.03
N ALA A 161 16.94 -5.01 5.86
CA ALA A 161 17.86 -6.01 6.39
C ALA A 161 17.15 -7.07 7.25
N ALA A 162 16.04 -6.70 7.90
CA ALA A 162 15.20 -7.62 8.65
C ALA A 162 14.31 -8.50 7.75
N GLY A 163 14.22 -8.22 6.44
CA GLY A 163 13.48 -8.99 5.45
C GLY A 163 12.17 -8.35 4.98
N ALA A 164 11.93 -7.07 5.25
CA ALA A 164 10.82 -6.34 4.65
C ALA A 164 10.99 -6.29 3.12
N ARG A 165 9.92 -6.60 2.39
CA ARG A 165 9.86 -6.54 0.92
C ARG A 165 9.08 -5.34 0.40
N GLU A 166 8.44 -4.61 1.29
CA GLU A 166 7.72 -3.38 1.02
C GLU A 166 8.00 -2.38 2.14
N ILE A 167 8.25 -1.15 1.78
CA ILE A 167 8.55 -0.06 2.71
C ILE A 167 7.53 1.06 2.53
N ASP A 168 6.79 1.35 3.59
CA ASP A 168 5.77 2.38 3.63
C ASP A 168 6.37 3.63 4.25
N ILE A 169 6.88 4.54 3.41
CA ILE A 169 7.46 5.81 3.85
C ILE A 169 6.38 6.87 4.08
N VAL A 170 6.64 7.79 4.98
CA VAL A 170 5.82 9.00 5.15
C VAL A 170 6.59 10.23 4.68
N ILE A 171 5.95 11.08 3.87
CA ILE A 171 6.54 12.33 3.39
C ILE A 171 6.55 13.40 4.47
N ARG A 172 7.48 14.35 4.38
CA ARG A 172 7.38 15.61 5.13
C ARG A 172 6.33 16.50 4.49
N ARG A 173 5.12 16.48 5.05
CA ARG A 173 3.97 17.25 4.54
C ARG A 173 4.25 18.76 4.45
N GLY A 174 5.13 19.27 5.32
CA GLY A 174 5.58 20.65 5.28
C GLY A 174 6.23 21.08 3.96
N LEU A 175 6.94 20.18 3.25
CA LEU A 175 7.49 20.46 1.92
C LEU A 175 6.37 20.73 0.90
N VAL A 176 5.32 19.91 0.93
CA VAL A 176 4.14 20.10 0.06
C VAL A 176 3.45 21.44 0.35
N LEU A 177 3.27 21.76 1.62
CA LEU A 177 2.59 22.99 2.04
C LEU A 177 3.40 24.24 1.71
N ALA A 178 4.75 24.14 1.74
CA ALA A 178 5.66 25.20 1.32
C ALA A 178 5.84 25.30 -0.21
N GLY A 179 5.35 24.31 -0.97
CA GLY A 179 5.57 24.22 -2.41
C GLY A 179 6.99 23.80 -2.80
N ASP A 180 7.74 23.24 -1.86
CA ASP A 180 9.11 22.74 -2.09
C ASP A 180 9.06 21.35 -2.74
N TRP A 181 8.70 21.33 -4.02
CA TRP A 181 8.56 20.11 -4.80
C TRP A 181 9.90 19.44 -5.07
N GLN A 182 10.98 20.21 -5.21
CA GLN A 182 12.33 19.68 -5.38
C GLN A 182 12.77 18.94 -4.12
N GLY A 183 12.62 19.57 -2.94
CA GLY A 183 12.95 18.92 -1.66
C GLY A 183 12.15 17.65 -1.41
N LEU A 184 10.86 17.62 -1.80
CA LEU A 184 10.03 16.44 -1.70
C LEU A 184 10.53 15.32 -2.65
N TYR A 185 10.84 15.68 -3.88
CA TYR A 185 11.37 14.73 -4.89
C TYR A 185 12.70 14.11 -4.42
N ASP A 186 13.64 14.96 -4.00
CA ASP A 186 14.97 14.49 -3.57
C ASP A 186 14.89 13.59 -2.33
N GLU A 187 14.00 13.90 -1.40
CA GLU A 187 13.74 13.06 -0.23
C GLU A 187 13.22 11.68 -0.61
N ILE A 188 12.18 11.61 -1.46
CA ILE A 188 11.59 10.33 -1.87
C ILE A 188 12.57 9.52 -2.74
N ARG A 189 13.32 10.19 -3.60
CA ARG A 189 14.37 9.54 -4.41
C ARG A 189 15.42 8.87 -3.53
N ALA A 190 15.89 9.55 -2.49
CA ALA A 190 16.84 8.96 -1.55
C ALA A 190 16.23 7.76 -0.80
N PHE A 191 14.93 7.80 -0.47
CA PHE A 191 14.23 6.66 0.09
C PHE A 191 14.12 5.51 -0.92
N ARG A 192 13.89 5.80 -2.21
CA ARG A 192 13.90 4.77 -3.26
C ARG A 192 15.25 4.06 -3.32
N GLU A 193 16.34 4.83 -3.27
CA GLU A 193 17.71 4.29 -3.25
C GLU A 193 17.94 3.39 -2.02
N ALA A 194 17.52 3.84 -0.83
CA ALA A 194 17.67 3.09 0.42
C ALA A 194 16.80 1.82 0.49
N ALA A 195 15.64 1.82 -0.16
CA ALA A 195 14.74 0.66 -0.20
C ALA A 195 15.24 -0.47 -1.13
N GLY A 196 16.18 -0.19 -2.05
CA GLY A 196 16.74 -1.18 -2.98
C GLY A 196 15.65 -1.88 -3.79
N GLU A 197 15.56 -3.21 -3.68
CA GLU A 197 14.58 -4.04 -4.39
C GLU A 197 13.18 -4.06 -3.74
N ALA A 198 13.03 -3.51 -2.53
CA ALA A 198 11.72 -3.46 -1.86
C ALA A 198 10.78 -2.49 -2.57
N HIS A 199 9.48 -2.82 -2.62
CA HIS A 199 8.47 -1.89 -3.10
C HIS A 199 8.34 -0.68 -2.16
N LEU A 200 8.33 0.52 -2.73
CA LEU A 200 8.20 1.77 -2.01
C LEU A 200 6.77 2.27 -2.08
N LYS A 201 6.09 2.36 -0.93
CA LYS A 201 4.75 2.93 -0.82
C LYS A 201 4.83 4.26 -0.09
N THR A 202 4.28 5.31 -0.70
CA THR A 202 4.42 6.68 -0.20
C THR A 202 3.14 7.15 0.47
N ILE A 203 3.18 7.26 1.80
CA ILE A 203 2.08 7.76 2.63
C ILE A 203 2.03 9.27 2.55
N LEU A 204 0.95 9.81 1.98
CA LEU A 204 0.77 11.25 1.80
C LEU A 204 0.19 11.95 3.02
N GLY A 205 -0.72 11.30 3.76
CA GLY A 205 -1.48 11.95 4.82
C GLY A 205 -2.40 13.03 4.26
N THR A 206 -3.26 12.66 3.31
CA THR A 206 -4.05 13.57 2.45
C THR A 206 -4.86 14.61 3.22
N GLY A 207 -5.34 14.28 4.41
CA GLY A 207 -6.06 15.23 5.27
C GLY A 207 -5.25 16.44 5.71
N ASN A 208 -3.92 16.33 5.73
CA ASN A 208 -3.01 17.43 6.11
C ASN A 208 -2.52 18.25 4.91
N LEU A 209 -2.83 17.86 3.67
CA LEU A 209 -2.33 18.53 2.48
C LEU A 209 -3.22 19.71 2.00
N VAL A 210 -4.28 20.03 2.73
CA VAL A 210 -5.16 21.18 2.56
C VAL A 210 -6.00 21.16 1.28
N SER A 211 -5.44 20.77 0.14
CA SER A 211 -6.16 20.77 -1.13
C SER A 211 -5.95 19.50 -1.95
N LEU A 212 -6.97 19.12 -2.75
CA LEU A 212 -6.85 18.00 -3.70
C LEU A 212 -5.76 18.25 -4.76
N SER A 213 -5.47 19.51 -5.09
CA SER A 213 -4.37 19.84 -5.99
C SER A 213 -3.01 19.53 -5.38
N ASN A 214 -2.82 19.77 -4.07
CA ASN A 214 -1.60 19.37 -3.37
C ASN A 214 -1.46 17.85 -3.29
N VAL A 215 -2.56 17.13 -3.04
CA VAL A 215 -2.57 15.66 -3.07
C VAL A 215 -2.14 15.15 -4.45
N ALA A 216 -2.72 15.68 -5.53
CA ALA A 216 -2.38 15.27 -6.90
C ALA A 216 -0.92 15.57 -7.25
N ARG A 217 -0.42 16.76 -6.89
CA ARG A 217 0.99 17.13 -7.12
C ARG A 217 1.95 16.28 -6.33
N ALA A 218 1.70 16.08 -5.03
CA ALA A 218 2.54 15.22 -4.18
C ALA A 218 2.56 13.77 -4.69
N SER A 219 1.42 13.25 -5.16
CA SER A 219 1.34 11.92 -5.80
C SER A 219 2.21 11.84 -7.05
N LEU A 220 2.14 12.85 -7.93
CA LEU A 220 2.94 12.87 -9.15
C LEU A 220 4.44 12.98 -8.85
N VAL A 221 4.83 13.83 -7.89
CA VAL A 221 6.24 13.91 -7.44
C VAL A 221 6.71 12.57 -6.90
N ALA A 222 5.91 11.90 -6.07
CA ALA A 222 6.26 10.59 -5.54
C ALA A 222 6.44 9.54 -6.65
N MET A 223 5.55 9.52 -7.64
CA MET A 223 5.69 8.63 -8.80
C MET A 223 6.95 8.92 -9.61
N MET A 224 7.27 10.19 -9.89
CA MET A 224 8.52 10.57 -10.57
C MET A 224 9.76 10.19 -9.77
N ALA A 225 9.70 10.26 -8.45
CA ALA A 225 10.79 9.88 -7.55
C ALA A 225 10.94 8.35 -7.33
N GLY A 226 10.13 7.53 -8.01
CA GLY A 226 10.26 6.07 -7.98
C GLY A 226 9.38 5.35 -6.96
N ALA A 227 8.33 5.99 -6.44
CA ALA A 227 7.35 5.30 -5.62
C ALA A 227 6.54 4.29 -6.46
N ASP A 228 6.42 3.06 -5.96
CA ASP A 228 5.62 2.00 -6.60
C ASP A 228 4.12 2.20 -6.32
N PHE A 229 3.79 2.74 -5.14
CA PHE A 229 2.41 3.00 -4.71
C PHE A 229 2.28 4.36 -4.03
N ILE A 230 1.12 4.97 -4.23
CA ILE A 230 0.65 6.13 -3.47
C ILE A 230 -0.35 5.64 -2.41
N LYS A 231 -0.08 6.00 -1.16
CA LYS A 231 -0.84 5.51 0.01
C LYS A 231 -1.45 6.66 0.84
#